data_9c449e026b935ab0e1041ae1b62f293f
#
_entry.id   9c449e026b935ab0e1041ae1b62f293f
#
_cell.length_a   1.000
_cell.length_b   1.000
_cell.length_c   1.000
_cell.angle_alpha   90.00
_cell.angle_beta   90.00
_cell.angle_gamma   90.00
#
_symmetry.space_group_name_H-M   'P 1'
#
loop_
_entity.id
_entity.type
_entity.pdbx_description
1 polymer ?
#
loop_
_entity_poly.entity_id
_entity_poly.type
_entity_poly.pdbx_seq_one_letter_code
_entity_poly.pdbx_strand_id
1 'polypeptide(L)'
;IEYSNLGASFTKWRAVITIDEKTLPTKTCIDANAHALARYASLCQENNLVPIVEPEILMEGDHNINRCYEVTKNVLNIVFEKLKLFDVLLEGIILKPNMVICGKDCKNSCSDDPEKVAEMTLKCLKETVPTEVPGIAFLSGGQSSEKATSHLYNMNLKLNDFRNNFWNLTFSYGRALQEDALNTWKDKNKEKSQEKLLKRAKNNSLACQGKIS
;
A
#
# COMPACT_ATOMS: atom_id res chain seq x y z
N ILE A 1 11.30 9.79 20.25
CA ILE A 1 12.51 10.55 20.71
C ILE A 1 13.78 9.76 20.36
N GLU A 2 13.92 8.54 20.83
CA GLU A 2 15.15 7.75 20.64
C GLU A 2 15.50 7.57 19.16
N TYR A 3 14.55 7.17 18.30
CA TYR A 3 14.77 7.01 16.85
C TYR A 3 15.12 8.32 16.17
N SER A 4 14.51 9.42 16.54
CA SER A 4 14.86 10.75 16.03
C SER A 4 16.30 11.11 16.40
N ASN A 5 16.72 10.86 17.63
CA ASN A 5 18.10 11.08 18.09
C ASN A 5 19.12 10.20 17.36
N LEU A 6 18.73 9.01 16.90
CA LEU A 6 19.55 8.12 16.08
C LEU A 6 19.60 8.53 14.59
N GLY A 7 18.92 9.61 14.22
CA GLY A 7 18.91 10.13 12.85
C GLY A 7 17.81 9.55 11.94
N ALA A 8 16.81 8.86 12.48
CA ALA A 8 15.65 8.45 11.71
C ALA A 8 14.85 9.66 11.25
N SER A 9 14.40 9.66 10.00
CA SER A 9 13.55 10.71 9.42
C SER A 9 12.09 10.28 9.28
N PHE A 10 11.82 8.99 9.29
CA PHE A 10 10.47 8.42 9.19
C PHE A 10 10.37 7.11 9.98
N THR A 11 9.14 6.72 10.24
CA THR A 11 8.79 5.45 10.88
C THR A 11 7.67 4.76 10.11
N LYS A 12 7.40 3.49 10.41
CA LYS A 12 6.30 2.77 9.79
C LYS A 12 5.59 1.88 10.82
N TRP A 13 4.26 2.01 10.88
CA TRP A 13 3.40 1.15 11.69
C TRP A 13 2.36 0.46 10.81
N ARG A 14 2.28 -0.86 10.93
CA ARG A 14 1.38 -1.72 10.15
C ARG A 14 0.23 -2.20 11.02
N ALA A 15 -1.00 -1.92 10.59
CA ALA A 15 -2.22 -2.54 11.10
C ALA A 15 -2.66 -3.62 10.13
N VAL A 16 -2.72 -4.87 10.58
CA VAL A 16 -3.10 -6.02 9.77
C VAL A 16 -4.57 -6.33 9.99
N ILE A 17 -5.37 -6.28 8.93
CA ILE A 17 -6.82 -6.44 8.96
C ILE A 17 -7.22 -7.62 8.08
N THR A 18 -7.73 -8.67 8.71
CA THR A 18 -8.26 -9.85 8.01
C THR A 18 -9.60 -9.51 7.38
N ILE A 19 -9.83 -10.01 6.17
CA ILE A 19 -11.07 -9.86 5.41
C ILE A 19 -11.62 -11.23 5.02
N ASP A 20 -12.94 -11.35 5.00
CA ASP A 20 -13.67 -12.46 4.37
C ASP A 20 -14.83 -11.92 3.52
N GLU A 21 -15.57 -12.82 2.89
CA GLU A 21 -16.70 -12.44 2.04
C GLU A 21 -17.88 -11.80 2.80
N LYS A 22 -18.03 -12.03 4.12
CA LYS A 22 -19.28 -11.73 4.84
C LYS A 22 -19.12 -10.92 6.12
N THR A 23 -18.19 -11.29 6.99
CA THR A 23 -18.21 -10.88 8.40
C THR A 23 -17.01 -10.07 8.84
N LEU A 24 -15.85 -10.30 8.24
CA LEU A 24 -14.60 -9.63 8.59
C LEU A 24 -14.25 -8.52 7.59
N PRO A 25 -13.66 -7.44 8.06
CA PRO A 25 -13.34 -7.11 9.46
C PRO A 25 -14.55 -6.64 10.26
N THR A 26 -14.51 -6.86 11.58
CA THR A 26 -15.52 -6.29 12.49
C THR A 26 -15.30 -4.79 12.67
N LYS A 27 -16.37 -4.06 13.02
CA LYS A 27 -16.29 -2.62 13.34
C LYS A 27 -15.28 -2.33 14.44
N THR A 28 -15.25 -3.15 15.49
CA THR A 28 -14.29 -3.02 16.60
C THR A 28 -12.85 -3.17 16.12
N CYS A 29 -12.57 -4.15 15.24
CA CYS A 29 -11.25 -4.34 14.67
C CYS A 29 -10.80 -3.10 13.89
N ILE A 30 -11.66 -2.55 13.05
CA ILE A 30 -11.34 -1.35 12.24
C ILE A 30 -11.08 -0.15 13.15
N ASP A 31 -11.97 0.11 14.10
CA ASP A 31 -11.87 1.28 15.00
C ASP A 31 -10.61 1.22 15.87
N ALA A 32 -10.31 0.06 16.46
CA ALA A 32 -9.12 -0.11 17.28
C ALA A 32 -7.82 0.08 16.51
N ASN A 33 -7.73 -0.48 15.29
CA ASN A 33 -6.56 -0.33 14.42
C ASN A 33 -6.40 1.11 13.91
N ALA A 34 -7.49 1.76 13.51
CA ALA A 34 -7.47 3.15 13.07
C ALA A 34 -7.04 4.10 14.20
N HIS A 35 -7.54 3.86 15.43
CA HIS A 35 -7.11 4.60 16.60
C HIS A 35 -5.61 4.43 16.88
N ALA A 36 -5.10 3.19 16.82
CA ALA A 36 -3.68 2.92 17.03
C ALA A 36 -2.80 3.61 15.97
N LEU A 37 -3.21 3.59 14.69
CA LEU A 37 -2.50 4.26 13.61
C LEU A 37 -2.48 5.78 13.78
N ALA A 38 -3.60 6.38 14.19
CA ALA A 38 -3.69 7.83 14.40
C ALA A 38 -2.85 8.28 15.58
N ARG A 39 -2.92 7.58 16.71
CA ARG A 39 -2.08 7.83 17.89
C ARG A 39 -0.59 7.71 17.55
N TYR A 40 -0.21 6.67 16.81
CA TYR A 40 1.15 6.49 16.33
C TYR A 40 1.60 7.68 15.46
N ALA A 41 0.77 8.11 14.51
CA ALA A 41 1.11 9.20 13.60
C ALA A 41 1.31 10.53 14.33
N SER A 42 0.43 10.88 15.26
CA SER A 42 0.56 12.08 16.11
C SER A 42 1.86 12.06 16.90
N LEU A 43 2.16 10.97 17.62
CA LEU A 43 3.39 10.83 18.39
C LEU A 43 4.67 10.91 17.52
N CYS A 44 4.62 10.44 16.28
CA CYS A 44 5.74 10.58 15.34
C CYS A 44 5.97 12.04 14.97
N GLN A 45 4.93 12.77 14.61
CA GLN A 45 5.05 14.18 14.23
C GLN A 45 5.52 15.05 15.38
N GLU A 46 5.06 14.81 16.61
CA GLU A 46 5.59 15.46 17.82
C GLU A 46 7.11 15.27 18.02
N ASN A 47 7.68 14.22 17.42
CA ASN A 47 9.09 13.88 17.53
C ASN A 47 9.86 14.07 16.21
N ASN A 48 9.36 14.89 15.29
CA ASN A 48 9.98 15.21 14.00
C ASN A 48 10.22 13.97 13.11
N LEU A 49 9.32 13.00 13.15
CA LEU A 49 9.36 11.81 12.31
C LEU A 49 8.16 11.79 11.38
N VAL A 50 8.37 11.49 10.11
CA VAL A 50 7.27 11.26 9.16
C VAL A 50 6.64 9.90 9.42
N PRO A 51 5.35 9.81 9.78
CA PRO A 51 4.68 8.52 9.95
C PRO A 51 4.27 7.94 8.58
N ILE A 52 4.68 6.71 8.31
CA ILE A 52 4.09 5.89 7.25
C ILE A 52 2.95 5.09 7.86
N VAL A 53 1.72 5.46 7.52
CA VAL A 53 0.48 4.88 8.03
C VAL A 53 0.08 3.70 7.15
N GLU A 54 0.12 2.47 7.68
CA GLU A 54 -0.09 1.24 6.90
C GLU A 54 -1.33 0.46 7.38
N PRO A 55 -2.55 0.83 6.94
CA PRO A 55 -3.75 0.02 7.13
C PRO A 55 -3.80 -1.05 6.03
N GLU A 56 -3.35 -2.26 6.33
CA GLU A 56 -3.29 -3.35 5.36
C GLU A 56 -4.51 -4.27 5.48
N ILE A 57 -5.31 -4.32 4.42
CA ILE A 57 -6.30 -5.39 4.22
C ILE A 57 -5.57 -6.58 3.59
N LEU A 58 -5.63 -7.73 4.24
CA LEU A 58 -4.95 -8.93 3.75
C LEU A 58 -5.59 -9.44 2.44
N MET A 59 -4.75 -9.97 1.56
CA MET A 59 -5.23 -10.66 0.36
C MET A 59 -5.47 -12.16 0.58
N GLU A 60 -5.13 -12.69 1.75
CA GLU A 60 -5.53 -14.02 2.17
C GLU A 60 -7.03 -14.03 2.44
N GLY A 61 -7.76 -14.91 1.73
CA GLY A 61 -9.20 -15.05 1.85
C GLY A 61 -9.89 -15.31 0.52
N ASP A 62 -11.20 -15.49 0.57
CA ASP A 62 -12.06 -15.86 -0.55
C ASP A 62 -12.83 -14.67 -1.16
N HIS A 63 -12.57 -13.46 -0.67
CA HIS A 63 -13.27 -12.24 -1.08
C HIS A 63 -13.00 -11.86 -2.54
N ASN A 64 -14.02 -11.34 -3.21
CA ASN A 64 -13.88 -10.77 -4.54
C ASN A 64 -13.39 -9.31 -4.48
N ILE A 65 -13.07 -8.73 -5.66
CA ILE A 65 -12.53 -7.37 -5.77
C ILE A 65 -13.49 -6.29 -5.26
N ASN A 66 -14.82 -6.47 -5.41
CA ASN A 66 -15.80 -5.51 -4.92
C ASN A 66 -15.83 -5.50 -3.39
N ARG A 67 -15.76 -6.68 -2.76
CA ARG A 67 -15.65 -6.79 -1.30
C ARG A 67 -14.37 -6.13 -0.78
N CYS A 68 -13.24 -6.36 -1.45
CA CYS A 68 -11.99 -5.69 -1.12
C CYS A 68 -12.13 -4.15 -1.21
N TYR A 69 -12.76 -3.65 -2.27
CA TYR A 69 -13.04 -2.22 -2.43
C TYR A 69 -13.89 -1.65 -1.30
N GLU A 70 -15.01 -2.29 -0.95
CA GLU A 70 -15.89 -1.83 0.12
C GLU A 70 -15.17 -1.77 1.48
N VAL A 71 -14.44 -2.83 1.80
CA VAL A 71 -13.70 -2.92 3.07
C VAL A 71 -12.57 -1.90 3.11
N THR A 72 -11.78 -1.79 2.04
CA THR A 72 -10.68 -0.81 1.96
C THR A 72 -11.20 0.61 2.09
N LYS A 73 -12.29 0.94 1.38
CA LYS A 73 -12.95 2.24 1.48
C LYS A 73 -13.40 2.56 2.91
N ASN A 74 -14.07 1.61 3.56
CA ASN A 74 -14.55 1.79 4.93
C ASN A 74 -13.38 1.97 5.92
N VAL A 75 -12.34 1.17 5.81
CA VAL A 75 -11.14 1.26 6.65
C VAL A 75 -10.44 2.60 6.47
N LEU A 76 -10.20 3.03 5.22
CA LEU A 76 -9.54 4.30 4.95
C LEU A 76 -10.34 5.50 5.48
N ASN A 77 -11.66 5.52 5.31
CA ASN A 77 -12.50 6.58 5.88
C ASN A 77 -12.33 6.69 7.39
N ILE A 78 -12.41 5.56 8.11
CA ILE A 78 -12.26 5.56 9.58
C ILE A 78 -10.83 5.94 9.98
N VAL A 79 -9.81 5.50 9.24
CA VAL A 79 -8.42 5.90 9.48
C VAL A 79 -8.26 7.42 9.35
N PHE A 80 -8.76 8.04 8.29
CA PHE A 80 -8.67 9.49 8.11
C PHE A 80 -9.51 10.27 9.12
N GLU A 81 -10.67 9.77 9.52
CA GLU A 81 -11.44 10.35 10.65
C GLU A 81 -10.60 10.35 11.94
N LYS A 82 -9.93 9.24 12.26
CA LYS A 82 -9.06 9.17 13.45
C LYS A 82 -7.82 10.04 13.33
N LEU A 83 -7.15 10.07 12.16
CA LEU A 83 -6.01 10.96 11.91
C LEU A 83 -6.40 12.42 12.16
N LYS A 84 -7.56 12.85 11.66
CA LYS A 84 -8.08 14.19 11.91
C LYS A 84 -8.42 14.43 13.38
N LEU A 85 -9.01 13.45 14.07
CA LEU A 85 -9.32 13.56 15.52
C LEU A 85 -8.07 13.72 16.39
N PHE A 86 -6.93 13.20 15.94
CA PHE A 86 -5.63 13.30 16.61
C PHE A 86 -4.78 14.48 16.11
N ASP A 87 -5.40 15.42 15.37
CA ASP A 87 -4.74 16.61 14.80
C ASP A 87 -3.47 16.29 14.01
N VAL A 88 -3.47 15.12 13.30
CA VAL A 88 -2.34 14.72 12.46
C VAL A 88 -2.30 15.59 11.22
N LEU A 89 -1.15 16.22 10.97
CA LEU A 89 -0.88 17.00 9.75
C LEU A 89 -0.77 16.05 8.55
N LEU A 90 -1.76 16.07 7.64
CA LEU A 90 -1.84 15.11 6.53
C LEU A 90 -0.74 15.31 5.48
N GLU A 91 -0.26 16.54 5.29
CA GLU A 91 0.88 16.87 4.44
C GLU A 91 2.20 16.25 4.95
N GLY A 92 2.23 15.86 6.22
CA GLY A 92 3.38 15.25 6.89
C GLY A 92 3.31 13.73 7.03
N ILE A 93 2.42 13.03 6.30
CA ILE A 93 2.33 11.57 6.33
C ILE A 93 2.63 10.93 4.97
N ILE A 94 2.89 9.62 4.98
CA ILE A 94 2.81 8.76 3.79
C ILE A 94 1.78 7.67 4.08
N LEU A 95 0.82 7.51 3.17
CA LEU A 95 -0.12 6.39 3.25
C LEU A 95 0.49 5.14 2.60
N LYS A 96 0.40 4.00 3.28
CA LYS A 96 0.84 2.72 2.73
C LYS A 96 -0.30 1.69 2.72
N PRO A 97 -1.22 1.76 1.75
CA PRO A 97 -2.37 0.87 1.66
C PRO A 97 -2.07 -0.38 0.83
N ASN A 98 -2.98 -1.36 0.92
CA ASN A 98 -3.10 -2.42 -0.08
C ASN A 98 -3.64 -1.85 -1.40
N MET A 99 -3.44 -2.59 -2.48
CA MET A 99 -4.21 -2.43 -3.72
C MET A 99 -5.58 -3.14 -3.57
N VAL A 100 -6.58 -2.69 -4.29
CA VAL A 100 -7.91 -3.34 -4.32
C VAL A 100 -7.83 -4.54 -5.26
N ILE A 101 -7.72 -5.72 -4.68
CA ILE A 101 -7.54 -6.99 -5.40
C ILE A 101 -8.46 -8.08 -4.85
N CYS A 102 -8.56 -9.18 -5.57
CA CYS A 102 -9.23 -10.38 -5.06
C CYS A 102 -8.39 -11.09 -4.01
N GLY A 103 -9.07 -11.82 -3.13
CA GLY A 103 -8.42 -12.78 -2.24
C GLY A 103 -7.81 -13.95 -3.02
N LYS A 104 -6.75 -14.53 -2.47
CA LYS A 104 -6.03 -15.67 -3.08
C LYS A 104 -6.91 -16.90 -3.29
N ASP A 105 -7.90 -17.08 -2.43
CA ASP A 105 -8.80 -18.25 -2.42
C ASP A 105 -10.12 -17.95 -3.12
N CYS A 106 -10.25 -16.81 -3.79
CA CYS A 106 -11.46 -16.42 -4.52
C CYS A 106 -11.73 -17.42 -5.67
N LYS A 107 -12.83 -18.16 -5.55
CA LYS A 107 -13.20 -19.23 -6.52
C LYS A 107 -13.99 -18.72 -7.73
N ASN A 108 -14.59 -17.55 -7.62
CA ASN A 108 -15.39 -16.95 -8.69
C ASN A 108 -14.48 -16.11 -9.55
N SER A 109 -14.48 -16.31 -10.88
CA SER A 109 -13.73 -15.63 -11.94
C SER A 109 -13.28 -14.19 -11.59
N CYS A 110 -12.43 -14.09 -10.58
CA CYS A 110 -11.90 -12.84 -10.12
C CYS A 110 -10.83 -12.41 -11.12
N SER A 111 -11.09 -11.32 -11.79
CA SER A 111 -10.15 -10.79 -12.76
C SER A 111 -8.93 -10.23 -12.03
N ASP A 112 -7.79 -10.87 -12.19
CA ASP A 112 -6.46 -10.31 -11.86
C ASP A 112 -5.99 -9.34 -12.96
N ASP A 113 -6.92 -8.83 -13.78
CA ASP A 113 -6.62 -7.87 -14.84
C ASP A 113 -6.03 -6.59 -14.24
N PRO A 114 -4.79 -6.23 -14.62
CA PRO A 114 -4.10 -5.07 -14.08
C PRO A 114 -4.84 -3.74 -14.31
N GLU A 115 -5.58 -3.62 -15.39
CA GLU A 115 -6.38 -2.42 -15.66
C GLU A 115 -7.55 -2.30 -14.68
N LYS A 116 -8.23 -3.42 -14.42
CA LYS A 116 -9.35 -3.45 -13.45
C LYS A 116 -8.89 -3.19 -12.03
N VAL A 117 -7.77 -3.78 -11.62
CA VAL A 117 -7.15 -3.52 -10.31
C VAL A 117 -6.77 -2.04 -10.17
N ALA A 118 -6.16 -1.46 -11.19
CA ALA A 118 -5.80 -0.04 -11.20
C ALA A 118 -7.04 0.85 -11.10
N GLU A 119 -8.08 0.58 -11.89
CA GLU A 119 -9.34 1.33 -11.86
C GLU A 119 -9.99 1.30 -10.48
N MET A 120 -10.16 0.10 -9.89
CA MET A 120 -10.82 -0.07 -8.60
C MET A 120 -10.00 0.54 -7.46
N THR A 121 -8.68 0.41 -7.51
CA THR A 121 -7.78 1.01 -6.52
C THR A 121 -7.82 2.53 -6.58
N LEU A 122 -7.67 3.12 -7.77
CA LEU A 122 -7.74 4.56 -7.95
C LEU A 122 -9.10 5.14 -7.58
N LYS A 123 -10.19 4.43 -7.90
CA LYS A 123 -11.54 4.82 -7.47
C LYS A 123 -11.64 4.87 -5.95
N CYS A 124 -11.17 3.83 -5.27
CA CYS A 124 -11.17 3.77 -3.81
C CYS A 124 -10.39 4.94 -3.20
N LEU A 125 -9.18 5.19 -3.69
CA LEU A 125 -8.32 6.26 -3.18
C LEU A 125 -8.93 7.65 -3.42
N LYS A 126 -9.50 7.91 -4.60
CA LYS A 126 -10.16 9.19 -4.90
C LYS A 126 -11.35 9.49 -4.00
N GLU A 127 -12.02 8.46 -3.52
CA GLU A 127 -13.19 8.59 -2.64
C GLU A 127 -12.83 8.70 -1.15
N THR A 128 -11.59 8.38 -0.76
CA THR A 128 -11.22 8.22 0.64
C THR A 128 -9.99 9.00 1.10
N VAL A 129 -9.01 9.22 0.21
CA VAL A 129 -7.74 9.83 0.60
C VAL A 129 -7.77 11.33 0.33
N PRO A 130 -7.59 12.16 1.36
CA PRO A 130 -7.49 13.62 1.19
C PRO A 130 -6.35 14.02 0.26
N THR A 131 -6.54 15.12 -0.47
CA THR A 131 -5.57 15.64 -1.44
C THR A 131 -4.31 16.19 -0.80
N GLU A 132 -4.36 16.48 0.50
CA GLU A 132 -3.25 16.97 1.31
C GLU A 132 -2.17 15.90 1.54
N VAL A 133 -2.51 14.61 1.41
CA VAL A 133 -1.54 13.51 1.53
C VAL A 133 -0.57 13.56 0.35
N PRO A 134 0.74 13.75 0.57
CA PRO A 134 1.66 13.98 -0.55
C PRO A 134 2.00 12.71 -1.34
N GLY A 135 1.89 11.54 -0.72
CA GLY A 135 2.30 10.30 -1.36
C GLY A 135 1.65 9.05 -0.81
N ILE A 136 1.47 8.09 -1.72
CA ILE A 136 0.92 6.77 -1.45
C ILE A 136 1.94 5.72 -1.90
N ALA A 137 2.47 4.96 -0.93
CA ALA A 137 3.47 3.91 -1.16
C ALA A 137 2.81 2.54 -0.98
N PHE A 138 2.39 1.89 -2.05
CA PHE A 138 1.67 0.61 -1.96
C PHE A 138 2.51 -0.51 -1.33
N LEU A 139 1.87 -1.33 -0.51
CA LEU A 139 2.40 -2.64 -0.15
C LEU A 139 2.12 -3.66 -1.29
N SER A 140 2.86 -4.76 -1.33
CA SER A 140 2.63 -5.81 -2.33
C SER A 140 1.58 -6.85 -1.90
N GLY A 141 1.33 -7.00 -0.60
CA GLY A 141 0.31 -7.89 -0.04
C GLY A 141 0.46 -9.37 -0.38
N GLY A 142 1.67 -9.81 -0.80
CA GLY A 142 1.91 -11.18 -1.25
C GLY A 142 1.55 -11.45 -2.72
N GLN A 143 1.33 -10.42 -3.52
CA GLN A 143 1.32 -10.51 -4.98
C GLN A 143 2.70 -10.92 -5.50
N SER A 144 2.77 -11.56 -6.68
CA SER A 144 4.05 -11.77 -7.34
C SER A 144 4.71 -10.43 -7.71
N SER A 145 6.03 -10.47 -7.88
CA SER A 145 6.80 -9.28 -8.24
C SER A 145 6.28 -8.62 -9.53
N GLU A 146 5.92 -9.43 -10.52
CA GLU A 146 5.41 -8.97 -11.82
C GLU A 146 4.03 -8.32 -11.68
N LYS A 147 3.10 -8.99 -10.95
CA LYS A 147 1.75 -8.46 -10.74
C LYS A 147 1.77 -7.13 -10.00
N ALA A 148 2.53 -7.05 -8.90
CA ALA A 148 2.65 -5.81 -8.13
C ALA A 148 3.21 -4.66 -8.97
N THR A 149 4.23 -4.93 -9.81
CA THR A 149 4.80 -3.95 -10.74
C THR A 149 3.79 -3.51 -11.81
N SER A 150 3.06 -4.47 -12.40
CA SER A 150 2.06 -4.20 -13.45
C SER A 150 0.88 -3.38 -12.92
N HIS A 151 0.38 -3.69 -11.73
CA HIS A 151 -0.69 -2.90 -11.11
C HIS A 151 -0.24 -1.46 -10.83
N LEU A 152 0.96 -1.28 -10.29
CA LEU A 152 1.53 0.05 -10.04
C LEU A 152 1.71 0.85 -11.33
N TYR A 153 2.21 0.20 -12.40
CA TYR A 153 2.34 0.79 -13.72
C TYR A 153 0.99 1.30 -14.25
N ASN A 154 -0.05 0.44 -14.25
CA ASN A 154 -1.36 0.80 -14.76
C ASN A 154 -2.02 1.94 -13.95
N MET A 155 -1.82 1.98 -12.64
CA MET A 155 -2.29 3.10 -11.82
C MET A 155 -1.62 4.41 -12.20
N ASN A 156 -0.30 4.43 -12.34
CA ASN A 156 0.45 5.64 -12.72
C ASN A 156 0.15 6.05 -14.16
N LEU A 157 -0.01 5.10 -15.09
CA LEU A 157 -0.41 5.40 -16.47
C LEU A 157 -1.78 6.11 -16.50
N LYS A 158 -2.78 5.57 -15.78
CA LYS A 158 -4.11 6.18 -15.69
C LYS A 158 -4.09 7.55 -14.98
N LEU A 159 -3.21 7.77 -14.01
CA LEU A 159 -3.08 9.07 -13.33
C LEU A 159 -2.43 10.13 -14.22
N ASN A 160 -1.47 9.77 -15.05
CA ASN A 160 -0.81 10.70 -15.97
C ASN A 160 -1.79 11.33 -16.98
N ASP A 161 -2.90 10.64 -17.28
CA ASP A 161 -3.96 11.16 -18.14
C ASP A 161 -4.84 12.23 -17.44
N PHE A 162 -4.75 12.33 -16.11
CA PHE A 162 -5.46 13.35 -15.34
C PHE A 162 -4.51 14.51 -14.99
N ARG A 163 -4.77 15.69 -15.53
CA ARG A 163 -3.95 16.91 -15.37
C ARG A 163 -3.79 17.43 -13.93
N ASN A 164 -4.52 16.86 -12.97
CA ASN A 164 -4.44 17.19 -11.54
C ASN A 164 -4.01 15.93 -10.78
N ASN A 165 -2.71 15.67 -10.70
CA ASN A 165 -2.17 14.62 -9.85
C ASN A 165 -2.29 15.07 -8.38
N PHE A 166 -3.13 14.36 -7.62
CA PHE A 166 -3.31 14.64 -6.20
C PHE A 166 -2.15 14.07 -5.37
N TRP A 167 -1.69 12.85 -5.68
CA TRP A 167 -0.66 12.13 -4.91
C TRP A 167 0.43 11.57 -5.82
N ASN A 168 1.63 11.40 -5.25
CA ASN A 168 2.66 10.59 -5.88
C ASN A 168 2.43 9.12 -5.54
N LEU A 169 2.19 8.27 -6.54
CA LEU A 169 2.05 6.84 -6.34
C LEU A 169 3.40 6.13 -6.50
N THR A 170 3.79 5.41 -5.47
CA THR A 170 5.05 4.67 -5.43
C THR A 170 4.88 3.31 -4.74
N PHE A 171 5.95 2.62 -4.48
CA PHE A 171 5.95 1.29 -3.86
C PHE A 171 6.78 1.25 -2.57
N SER A 172 6.36 0.40 -1.65
CA SER A 172 7.12 -0.01 -0.48
C SER A 172 6.99 -1.52 -0.33
N TYR A 173 7.57 -2.24 -1.29
CA TYR A 173 7.47 -3.68 -1.39
C TYR A 173 8.55 -4.38 -0.57
N GLY A 174 8.18 -5.42 0.18
CA GLY A 174 9.10 -6.38 0.76
C GLY A 174 9.35 -7.53 -0.21
N ARG A 175 8.51 -8.57 -0.14
CA ARG A 175 8.65 -9.79 -0.97
C ARG A 175 8.72 -9.49 -2.46
N ALA A 176 7.81 -8.72 -3.00
CA ALA A 176 7.76 -8.42 -4.43
C ALA A 176 8.99 -7.65 -4.96
N LEU A 177 9.79 -7.03 -4.10
CA LEU A 177 11.08 -6.44 -4.48
C LEU A 177 12.23 -7.44 -4.41
N GLN A 178 12.22 -8.33 -3.40
CA GLN A 178 13.39 -9.12 -2.99
C GLN A 178 13.32 -10.59 -3.42
N GLU A 179 12.14 -11.13 -3.75
CA GLU A 179 11.92 -12.57 -3.92
C GLU A 179 12.80 -13.19 -5.01
N ASP A 180 12.92 -12.54 -6.18
CA ASP A 180 13.77 -13.01 -7.28
C ASP A 180 15.25 -13.07 -6.86
N ALA A 181 15.70 -12.07 -6.11
CA ALA A 181 17.06 -12.01 -5.59
C ALA A 181 17.29 -13.09 -4.53
N LEU A 182 16.36 -13.27 -3.59
CA LEU A 182 16.45 -14.28 -2.54
C LEU A 182 16.46 -15.70 -3.11
N ASN A 183 15.62 -15.98 -4.10
CA ASN A 183 15.58 -17.28 -4.76
C ASN A 183 16.92 -17.58 -5.48
N THR A 184 17.51 -16.59 -6.14
CA THR A 184 18.81 -16.72 -6.79
C THR A 184 19.96 -16.83 -5.76
N TRP A 185 19.82 -16.17 -4.60
CA TRP A 185 20.78 -16.27 -3.50
C TRP A 185 20.88 -17.67 -2.90
N LYS A 186 19.78 -18.43 -2.87
CA LYS A 186 19.78 -19.83 -2.42
C LYS A 186 20.80 -20.67 -3.18
N ASP A 187 21.04 -20.36 -4.45
CA ASP A 187 22.06 -21.01 -5.29
C ASP A 187 23.47 -20.46 -5.04
N LYS A 188 23.66 -19.62 -4.01
CA LYS A 188 24.91 -18.94 -3.63
C LYS A 188 25.54 -18.08 -4.74
N ASN A 189 24.74 -17.67 -5.73
CA ASN A 189 25.19 -16.79 -6.81
C ASN A 189 24.92 -15.32 -6.45
N LYS A 190 25.91 -14.69 -5.81
CA LYS A 190 25.81 -13.30 -5.33
C LYS A 190 25.57 -12.30 -6.47
N GLU A 191 26.33 -12.39 -7.53
CA GLU A 191 26.28 -11.43 -8.65
C GLU A 191 24.92 -11.47 -9.32
N LYS A 192 24.44 -12.66 -9.67
CA LYS A 192 23.13 -12.85 -10.28
C LYS A 192 21.98 -12.41 -9.36
N SER A 193 22.12 -12.60 -8.04
CA SER A 193 21.15 -12.11 -7.05
C SER A 193 21.08 -10.59 -7.03
N GLN A 194 22.22 -9.90 -7.07
CA GLN A 194 22.30 -8.44 -7.14
C GLN A 194 21.69 -7.90 -8.44
N GLU A 195 21.98 -8.54 -9.58
CA GLU A 195 21.38 -8.19 -10.88
C GLU A 195 19.82 -8.30 -10.84
N LYS A 196 19.31 -9.38 -10.25
CA LYS A 196 17.85 -9.58 -10.09
C LYS A 196 17.22 -8.49 -9.24
N LEU A 197 17.83 -8.14 -8.10
CA LEU A 197 17.35 -7.06 -7.25
C LEU A 197 17.34 -5.71 -7.99
N LEU A 198 18.46 -5.39 -8.66
CA LEU A 198 18.59 -4.15 -9.42
C LEU A 198 17.56 -4.05 -10.55
N LYS A 199 17.38 -5.16 -11.30
CA LYS A 199 16.38 -5.22 -12.37
C LYS A 199 14.96 -4.97 -11.83
N ARG A 200 14.57 -5.63 -10.72
CA ARG A 200 13.25 -5.46 -10.10
C ARG A 200 13.06 -4.03 -9.58
N ALA A 201 14.07 -3.47 -8.91
CA ALA A 201 14.02 -2.09 -8.42
C ALA A 201 13.85 -1.09 -9.58
N LYS A 202 14.57 -1.29 -10.70
CA LYS A 202 14.44 -0.48 -11.91
C LYS A 202 13.03 -0.56 -12.52
N ASN A 203 12.47 -1.78 -12.64
CA ASN A 203 11.14 -1.97 -13.17
C ASN A 203 10.07 -1.29 -12.31
N ASN A 204 10.17 -1.42 -10.98
CA ASN A 204 9.26 -0.73 -10.07
C ASN A 204 9.40 0.81 -10.16
N SER A 205 10.62 1.32 -10.30
CA SER A 205 10.86 2.75 -10.48
C SER A 205 10.26 3.29 -11.80
N LEU A 206 10.36 2.51 -12.89
CA LEU A 206 9.70 2.85 -14.16
C LEU A 206 8.18 2.81 -14.03
N ALA A 207 7.63 1.82 -13.32
CA ALA A 207 6.20 1.72 -13.06
C ALA A 207 5.66 2.93 -12.30
N CYS A 208 6.43 3.52 -11.37
CA CYS A 208 6.06 4.79 -10.71
C CYS A 208 5.96 5.98 -11.68
N GLN A 209 6.55 5.89 -12.86
CA GLN A 209 6.52 6.92 -13.90
C GLN A 209 5.47 6.62 -15.00
N GLY A 210 4.69 5.55 -14.85
CA GLY A 210 3.81 5.05 -15.92
C GLY A 210 4.60 4.55 -17.14
N LYS A 211 5.80 3.98 -16.92
CA LYS A 211 6.67 3.44 -17.95
C LYS A 211 6.95 1.96 -17.70
N ILE A 212 7.23 1.22 -18.76
CA ILE A 212 7.70 -0.17 -18.73
C ILE A 212 9.09 -0.26 -19.35
N SER A 213 9.87 -1.31 -18.95
CA SER A 213 11.19 -1.58 -19.51
C SER A 213 11.10 -2.49 -20.74
#